data_ede6be84f1b44f5357472cf4341aaa38
#
_entry.id   ede6be84f1b44f5357472cf4341aaa38
#
_cell.length_a   1.000
_cell.length_b   1.000
_cell.length_c   1.000
_cell.angle_alpha   90.00
_cell.angle_beta   90.00
_cell.angle_gamma   90.00
#
_symmetry.space_group_name_H-M   'P 1'
#
loop_
_entity.id
_entity.type
_entity.pdbx_description
1 polymer ?
#
loop_
_entity_poly.entity_id
_entity_poly.type
_entity_poly.pdbx_seq_one_letter_code
_entity_poly.pdbx_strand_id
1 'polypeptide(L)'
;MTPAHAAHPAKAVPPKERITVIVATDCGSTTTKAILIERVAGHFRQTQRGEAPTTVEAPFADVTLGVTNAVTELQELSGRRLIADDGTIIRRTSPDEPDGCDIYISTSSAGGGLQMMVAGVVRQMTAESAKRAALGAGAIVMDTIASNDQRK
;
A
#
# COMPACT_ATOMS: atom_id res chain seq x y z
N MET A 1 -25.73 -10.69 1.38
CA MET A 1 -25.40 -10.20 2.73
C MET A 1 -23.87 -10.19 2.83
N THR A 2 -23.28 -9.01 2.67
CA THR A 2 -21.82 -8.82 2.78
C THR A 2 -21.47 -8.84 4.27
N PRO A 3 -20.52 -9.65 4.74
CA PRO A 3 -20.11 -9.60 6.13
C PRO A 3 -19.49 -8.24 6.43
N ALA A 4 -20.01 -7.56 7.43
CA ALA A 4 -19.45 -6.31 7.94
C ALA A 4 -18.02 -6.59 8.41
N HIS A 5 -17.07 -5.94 7.77
CA HIS A 5 -15.68 -5.93 8.21
C HIS A 5 -15.63 -5.24 9.56
N ALA A 6 -15.54 -6.04 10.63
CA ALA A 6 -15.40 -5.51 11.98
C ALA A 6 -14.05 -4.76 12.05
N ALA A 7 -14.12 -3.44 12.18
CA ALA A 7 -12.94 -2.62 12.40
C ALA A 7 -12.26 -3.08 13.70
N HIS A 8 -11.08 -3.70 13.59
CA HIS A 8 -10.27 -4.01 14.74
C HIS A 8 -9.91 -2.69 15.46
N PRO A 9 -10.11 -2.59 16.78
CA PRO A 9 -9.73 -1.39 17.50
C PRO A 9 -8.23 -1.15 17.31
N ALA A 10 -7.88 0.03 16.83
CA ALA A 10 -6.49 0.41 16.66
C ALA A 10 -5.77 0.29 18.01
N LYS A 11 -4.80 -0.64 18.12
CA LYS A 11 -3.97 -0.73 19.31
C LYS A 11 -3.24 0.60 19.51
N ALA A 12 -3.22 1.11 20.74
CA ALA A 12 -2.53 2.35 21.08
C ALA A 12 -1.06 2.28 20.64
N VAL A 13 -0.58 3.37 20.05
CA VAL A 13 0.84 3.49 19.66
C VAL A 13 1.69 3.54 20.94
N PRO A 14 2.70 2.66 21.09
CA PRO A 14 3.54 2.66 22.27
C PRO A 14 4.36 3.96 22.39
N PRO A 15 4.80 4.36 23.59
CA PRO A 15 5.72 5.49 23.76
C PRO A 15 6.97 5.33 22.90
N LYS A 16 7.47 6.44 22.34
CA LYS A 16 8.58 6.47 21.36
C LYS A 16 9.84 5.73 21.84
N GLU A 17 10.11 5.79 23.14
CA GLU A 17 11.27 5.18 23.78
C GLU A 17 11.18 3.63 23.77
N ARG A 18 9.99 3.08 23.73
CA ARG A 18 9.71 1.64 23.71
C ARG A 18 9.68 1.04 22.30
N ILE A 19 9.68 1.88 21.26
CA ILE A 19 9.66 1.41 19.87
C ILE A 19 11.05 0.94 19.50
N THR A 20 11.17 -0.32 19.11
CA THR A 20 12.41 -0.95 18.67
C THR A 20 12.29 -1.68 17.34
N VAL A 21 11.06 -2.09 16.97
CA VAL A 21 10.79 -2.83 15.73
C VAL A 21 9.59 -2.21 15.00
N ILE A 22 9.80 -1.81 13.77
CA ILE A 22 8.77 -1.27 12.89
C ILE A 22 8.71 -2.12 11.62
N VAL A 23 7.51 -2.49 11.19
CA VAL A 23 7.27 -3.05 9.88
C VAL A 23 6.53 -2.01 9.05
N ALA A 24 7.03 -1.73 7.87
CA ALA A 24 6.38 -0.82 6.93
C ALA A 24 6.19 -1.52 5.58
N THR A 25 5.02 -1.33 4.98
CA THR A 25 4.70 -1.86 3.66
C THR A 25 4.32 -0.75 2.69
N ASP A 26 4.70 -0.92 1.43
CA ASP A 26 4.23 -0.09 0.32
C ASP A 26 3.68 -0.97 -0.79
N CYS A 27 2.41 -0.79 -1.09
CA CYS A 27 1.76 -1.45 -2.21
C CYS A 27 1.95 -0.61 -3.47
N GLY A 28 2.95 -0.96 -4.27
CA GLY A 28 3.20 -0.35 -5.57
C GLY A 28 2.28 -0.91 -6.67
N SER A 29 2.35 -0.37 -7.88
CA SER A 29 1.53 -0.80 -9.02
C SER A 29 1.90 -2.21 -9.52
N THR A 30 3.15 -2.62 -9.40
CA THR A 30 3.65 -3.93 -9.86
C THR A 30 4.23 -4.77 -8.74
N THR A 31 4.82 -4.14 -7.73
CA THR A 31 5.53 -4.79 -6.64
C THR A 31 5.10 -4.19 -5.31
N THR A 32 4.67 -5.04 -4.39
CA THR A 32 4.46 -4.70 -2.99
C THR A 32 5.75 -4.97 -2.22
N LYS A 33 6.16 -4.03 -1.40
CA LYS A 33 7.40 -4.09 -0.61
C LYS A 33 7.08 -4.09 0.88
N ALA A 34 7.85 -4.86 1.63
CA ALA A 34 7.82 -4.86 3.09
C ALA A 34 9.23 -4.63 3.62
N ILE A 35 9.40 -3.75 4.60
CA ILE A 35 10.69 -3.49 5.23
C ILE A 35 10.60 -3.68 6.73
N LEU A 36 11.64 -4.27 7.30
CA LEU A 36 11.87 -4.36 8.74
C LEU A 36 12.84 -3.25 9.14
N ILE A 37 12.44 -2.46 10.10
CA ILE A 37 13.26 -1.38 10.67
C ILE A 37 13.44 -1.69 12.15
N GLU A 38 14.68 -1.83 12.58
CA GLU A 38 15.02 -2.17 13.96
C GLU A 38 15.94 -1.11 14.58
N ARG A 39 15.88 -0.99 15.89
CA ARG A 39 16.79 -0.13 16.64
C ARG A 39 18.09 -0.87 16.91
N VAL A 40 19.15 -0.54 16.15
CA VAL A 40 20.49 -1.13 16.27
C VAL A 40 21.44 -0.05 16.79
N ALA A 41 22.12 -0.32 17.91
CA ALA A 41 23.03 0.62 18.56
C ALA A 41 22.41 2.02 18.78
N GLY A 42 21.13 2.07 19.17
CA GLY A 42 20.41 3.32 19.46
C GLY A 42 19.82 4.03 18.25
N HIS A 43 20.08 3.56 17.03
CA HIS A 43 19.59 4.15 15.78
C HIS A 43 18.65 3.20 15.04
N PHE A 44 17.63 3.72 14.40
CA PHE A 44 16.76 2.94 13.52
C PHE A 44 17.48 2.64 12.19
N ARG A 45 17.46 1.38 11.80
CA ARG A 45 18.05 0.87 10.56
C ARG A 45 17.07 -0.07 9.87
N GLN A 46 16.99 0.00 8.56
CA GLN A 46 16.38 -1.07 7.77
C GLN A 46 17.33 -2.28 7.86
N THR A 47 16.84 -3.39 8.41
CA THR A 47 17.61 -4.62 8.59
C THR A 47 17.26 -5.67 7.56
N GLN A 48 16.02 -5.72 7.11
CA GLN A 48 15.56 -6.67 6.11
C GLN A 48 14.51 -6.02 5.18
N ARG A 49 14.31 -6.64 4.00
CA ARG A 49 13.32 -6.26 3.02
C ARG A 49 12.77 -7.52 2.34
N GLY A 50 11.45 -7.60 2.22
CA GLY A 50 10.71 -8.58 1.42
C GLY A 50 9.94 -7.89 0.31
N GLU A 51 9.68 -8.60 -0.79
CA GLU A 51 8.94 -8.10 -1.95
C GLU A 51 8.03 -9.20 -2.49
N ALA A 52 6.88 -8.80 -3.01
CA ALA A 52 5.97 -9.70 -3.70
C ALA A 52 5.29 -8.99 -4.88
N PRO A 53 4.84 -9.72 -5.89
CA PRO A 53 3.98 -9.13 -6.92
C PRO A 53 2.74 -8.49 -6.31
N THR A 54 2.38 -7.30 -6.79
CA THR A 54 1.14 -6.64 -6.39
C THR A 54 -0.06 -7.38 -6.95
N THR A 55 -1.14 -7.43 -6.17
CA THR A 55 -2.37 -8.17 -6.47
C THR A 55 -3.60 -7.27 -6.57
N VAL A 56 -3.41 -5.97 -6.85
CA VAL A 56 -4.50 -4.99 -6.95
C VAL A 56 -5.38 -5.16 -8.18
N GLU A 57 -4.84 -5.78 -9.23
CA GLU A 57 -5.56 -6.02 -10.49
C GLU A 57 -6.16 -7.43 -10.56
N ALA A 58 -7.05 -7.63 -11.54
CA ALA A 58 -7.57 -8.95 -11.84
C ALA A 58 -6.43 -9.94 -12.16
N PRO A 59 -6.52 -11.21 -11.77
CA PRO A 59 -7.70 -11.90 -11.23
C PRO A 59 -7.91 -11.75 -9.72
N PHE A 60 -6.95 -11.20 -8.99
CA PHE A 60 -7.00 -11.18 -7.52
C PHE A 60 -7.84 -10.01 -7.00
N ALA A 61 -7.63 -8.79 -7.54
CA ALA A 61 -8.31 -7.55 -7.12
C ALA A 61 -8.30 -7.35 -5.59
N ASP A 62 -7.23 -7.79 -4.92
CA ASP A 62 -7.07 -7.76 -3.47
C ASP A 62 -5.66 -7.30 -3.11
N VAL A 63 -5.55 -6.07 -2.64
CA VAL A 63 -4.27 -5.47 -2.21
C VAL A 63 -3.66 -6.18 -1.00
N THR A 64 -4.50 -6.79 -0.15
CA THR A 64 -4.03 -7.40 1.10
C THR A 64 -3.23 -8.66 0.85
N LEU A 65 -3.52 -9.39 -0.20
CA LEU A 65 -2.78 -10.59 -0.59
C LEU A 65 -1.32 -10.26 -0.94
N GLY A 66 -1.07 -9.22 -1.74
CA GLY A 66 0.27 -8.77 -2.06
C GLY A 66 1.04 -8.31 -0.82
N VAL A 67 0.38 -7.61 0.10
CA VAL A 67 0.97 -7.19 1.38
C VAL A 67 1.33 -8.41 2.21
N THR A 68 0.43 -9.38 2.36
CA THR A 68 0.68 -10.62 3.13
C THR A 68 1.86 -11.38 2.54
N ASN A 69 1.93 -11.54 1.22
CA ASN A 69 3.04 -12.23 0.56
C ASN A 69 4.39 -11.51 0.81
N ALA A 70 4.44 -10.19 0.69
CA ALA A 70 5.67 -9.42 0.93
C ALA A 70 6.12 -9.50 2.41
N VAL A 71 5.19 -9.50 3.35
CA VAL A 71 5.51 -9.67 4.78
C VAL A 71 5.90 -11.11 5.10
N THR A 72 5.34 -12.10 4.41
CA THR A 72 5.76 -13.51 4.55
C THR A 72 7.22 -13.67 4.13
N GLU A 73 7.61 -13.13 2.98
CA GLU A 73 9.02 -13.15 2.57
C GLU A 73 9.91 -12.41 3.57
N LEU A 74 9.48 -11.25 4.06
CA LEU A 74 10.20 -10.53 5.11
C LEU A 74 10.38 -11.36 6.39
N GLN A 75 9.35 -12.10 6.80
CA GLN A 75 9.38 -13.03 7.92
C GLN A 75 10.42 -14.14 7.71
N GLU A 76 10.43 -14.76 6.52
CA GLU A 76 11.39 -15.81 6.17
C GLU A 76 12.84 -15.30 6.20
N LEU A 77 13.07 -14.12 5.62
CA LEU A 77 14.41 -13.52 5.56
C LEU A 77 14.91 -13.02 6.92
N SER A 78 14.03 -12.55 7.79
CA SER A 78 14.39 -12.03 9.12
C SER A 78 14.44 -13.10 10.20
N GLY A 79 13.80 -14.25 9.98
CA GLY A 79 13.58 -15.27 11.01
C GLY A 79 12.61 -14.85 12.12
N ARG A 80 11.94 -13.69 11.96
CA ARG A 80 10.98 -13.14 12.92
C ARG A 80 9.56 -13.43 12.45
N ARG A 81 8.73 -14.05 13.26
CA ARG A 81 7.31 -14.24 12.95
C ARG A 81 6.59 -12.90 13.01
N LEU A 82 6.02 -12.47 11.86
CA LEU A 82 5.36 -11.18 11.71
C LEU A 82 3.86 -11.31 11.43
N ILE A 83 3.42 -12.49 10.97
CA ILE A 83 2.03 -12.78 10.61
C ILE A 83 1.50 -13.89 11.50
N ALA A 84 0.32 -13.67 12.08
CA ALA A 84 -0.44 -14.65 12.83
C ALA A 84 -1.14 -15.65 11.88
N ASP A 85 -1.67 -16.74 12.42
CA ASP A 85 -2.33 -17.80 11.65
C ASP A 85 -3.60 -17.32 10.94
N ASP A 86 -4.20 -16.22 11.41
CA ASP A 86 -5.36 -15.56 10.81
C ASP A 86 -4.98 -14.53 9.72
N GLY A 87 -3.68 -14.40 9.39
CA GLY A 87 -3.16 -13.45 8.40
C GLY A 87 -2.95 -12.03 8.92
N THR A 88 -3.21 -11.76 10.18
CA THR A 88 -3.01 -10.41 10.76
C THR A 88 -1.55 -10.17 11.15
N ILE A 89 -1.13 -8.91 11.14
CA ILE A 89 0.22 -8.52 11.60
C ILE A 89 0.30 -8.63 13.13
N ILE A 90 1.29 -9.40 13.60
CA ILE A 90 1.54 -9.58 15.03
C ILE A 90 2.06 -8.27 15.61
N ARG A 91 1.34 -7.72 16.60
CA ARG A 91 1.73 -6.51 17.33
C ARG A 91 2.24 -6.90 18.71
N ARG A 92 3.49 -6.55 19.01
CA ARG A 92 4.11 -6.81 20.31
C ARG A 92 3.41 -6.02 21.40
N THR A 93 3.35 -6.61 22.57
CA THR A 93 2.88 -5.96 23.81
C THR A 93 4.05 -5.61 24.73
N SER A 94 5.19 -6.31 24.58
CA SER A 94 6.44 -6.07 25.29
C SER A 94 7.63 -6.01 24.33
N PRO A 95 8.66 -5.18 24.62
CA PRO A 95 9.92 -5.18 23.87
C PRO A 95 10.69 -6.50 23.87
N ASP A 96 10.44 -7.35 24.87
CA ASP A 96 11.12 -8.65 25.02
C ASP A 96 10.52 -9.76 24.17
N GLU A 97 9.38 -9.51 23.53
CA GLU A 97 8.77 -10.49 22.60
C GLU A 97 9.63 -10.62 21.34
N PRO A 98 10.05 -11.85 20.98
CA PRO A 98 10.89 -12.05 19.79
C PRO A 98 10.12 -11.83 18.49
N ASP A 99 8.81 -12.09 18.48
CA ASP A 99 7.93 -12.04 17.33
C ASP A 99 7.18 -10.71 17.22
N GLY A 100 6.69 -10.39 16.03
CA GLY A 100 5.87 -9.22 15.78
C GLY A 100 6.65 -7.90 15.72
N CYS A 101 5.91 -6.81 15.69
CA CYS A 101 6.44 -5.44 15.62
C CYS A 101 5.72 -4.50 16.59
N ASP A 102 6.38 -3.44 17.01
CA ASP A 102 5.78 -2.39 17.85
C ASP A 102 4.82 -1.51 17.03
N ILE A 103 5.22 -1.20 15.80
CA ILE A 103 4.45 -0.40 14.87
C ILE A 103 4.38 -1.11 13.51
N TYR A 104 3.19 -1.12 12.92
CA TYR A 104 2.96 -1.46 11.53
C TYR A 104 2.40 -0.23 10.82
N ILE A 105 3.00 0.12 9.68
CA ILE A 105 2.57 1.21 8.79
C ILE A 105 2.39 0.64 7.38
N SER A 106 1.37 1.09 6.68
CA SER A 106 1.15 0.72 5.29
C SER A 106 0.86 1.96 4.46
N THR A 107 1.45 2.00 3.27
CA THR A 107 1.15 2.97 2.22
C THR A 107 0.71 2.24 0.97
N SER A 108 0.02 2.93 0.09
CA SER A 108 -0.29 2.41 -1.24
C SER A 108 0.02 3.48 -2.28
N SER A 109 0.98 3.17 -3.13
CA SER A 109 1.30 3.90 -4.36
C SER A 109 0.73 3.19 -5.60
N ALA A 110 0.02 2.07 -5.40
CA ALA A 110 -0.66 1.29 -6.44
C ALA A 110 -1.99 1.88 -6.87
N GLY A 111 -2.51 2.88 -6.18
CA GLY A 111 -3.64 3.63 -6.67
C GLY A 111 -3.27 4.11 -8.06
N GLY A 112 -3.84 3.48 -9.10
CA GLY A 112 -3.61 3.86 -10.48
C GLY A 112 -3.57 5.38 -10.55
N GLY A 113 -2.75 5.94 -11.41
CA GLY A 113 -2.37 7.34 -11.43
C GLY A 113 -3.50 8.32 -11.10
N LEU A 114 -3.19 9.54 -10.83
CA LEU A 114 -4.15 10.58 -10.49
C LEU A 114 -5.41 10.49 -11.37
N GLN A 115 -6.55 10.24 -10.75
CA GLN A 115 -7.82 10.23 -11.47
C GLN A 115 -8.15 11.64 -11.93
N MET A 116 -8.32 11.81 -13.23
CA MET A 116 -8.53 13.13 -13.86
C MET A 116 -9.77 13.11 -14.77
N MET A 117 -10.53 14.20 -14.73
CA MET A 117 -11.39 14.59 -15.83
C MET A 117 -10.65 15.57 -16.69
N VAL A 118 -10.68 15.40 -17.99
CA VAL A 118 -10.05 16.33 -18.94
C VAL A 118 -11.12 17.09 -19.73
N ALA A 119 -10.89 18.36 -19.97
CA ALA A 119 -11.79 19.21 -20.73
C ALA A 119 -11.08 19.88 -21.90
N GLY A 120 -11.78 20.00 -23.00
CA GLY A 120 -11.32 20.71 -24.19
C GLY A 120 -12.44 21.43 -24.90
N VAL A 121 -12.10 22.34 -25.83
CA VAL A 121 -13.10 23.08 -26.59
C VAL A 121 -13.72 22.17 -27.64
N VAL A 122 -12.88 21.43 -28.36
CA VAL A 122 -13.32 20.52 -29.43
C VAL A 122 -12.86 19.09 -29.11
N ARG A 123 -13.80 18.14 -29.13
CA ARG A 123 -13.52 16.75 -28.70
C ARG A 123 -12.37 16.11 -29.47
N GLN A 124 -12.38 16.19 -30.83
CA GLN A 124 -11.41 15.50 -31.67
C GLN A 124 -10.04 16.21 -31.72
N MET A 125 -9.89 17.37 -31.10
CA MET A 125 -8.66 18.16 -31.12
C MET A 125 -8.14 18.43 -29.72
N THR A 126 -8.68 19.44 -29.06
CA THR A 126 -8.15 19.90 -27.76
C THR A 126 -8.45 18.95 -26.63
N ALA A 127 -9.63 18.32 -26.60
CA ALA A 127 -9.96 17.35 -25.55
C ALA A 127 -9.16 16.05 -25.73
N GLU A 128 -8.95 15.58 -26.96
CA GLU A 128 -8.10 14.41 -27.22
C GLU A 128 -6.62 14.68 -26.93
N SER A 129 -6.14 15.89 -27.20
CA SER A 129 -4.77 16.30 -26.83
C SER A 129 -4.59 16.36 -25.31
N ALA A 130 -5.56 16.91 -24.57
CA ALA A 130 -5.56 16.93 -23.12
C ALA A 130 -5.59 15.51 -22.52
N LYS A 131 -6.39 14.61 -23.11
CA LYS A 131 -6.44 13.20 -22.71
C LYS A 131 -5.09 12.51 -22.90
N ARG A 132 -4.44 12.69 -24.06
CA ARG A 132 -3.11 12.09 -24.30
C ARG A 132 -2.06 12.64 -23.35
N ALA A 133 -2.09 13.93 -23.05
CA ALA A 133 -1.19 14.55 -22.08
C ALA A 133 -1.37 13.96 -20.66
N ALA A 134 -2.62 13.82 -20.22
CA ALA A 134 -2.94 13.20 -18.94
C ALA A 134 -2.48 11.73 -18.86
N LEU A 135 -2.75 10.92 -19.90
CA LEU A 135 -2.29 9.53 -19.99
C LEU A 135 -0.76 9.46 -20.03
N GLY A 136 -0.09 10.34 -20.77
CA GLY A 136 1.37 10.41 -20.81
C GLY A 136 2.01 10.81 -19.47
N ALA A 137 1.28 11.51 -18.62
CA ALA A 137 1.67 11.82 -17.25
C ALA A 137 1.34 10.70 -16.24
N GLY A 138 0.82 9.55 -16.70
CA GLY A 138 0.44 8.43 -15.83
C GLY A 138 -0.89 8.59 -15.12
N ALA A 139 -1.74 9.55 -15.56
CA ALA A 139 -3.07 9.72 -14.99
C ALA A 139 -4.07 8.71 -15.56
N ILE A 140 -5.09 8.38 -14.77
CA ILE A 140 -6.29 7.68 -15.22
C ILE A 140 -7.32 8.72 -15.64
N VAL A 141 -7.65 8.77 -16.94
CA VAL A 141 -8.68 9.66 -17.44
C VAL A 141 -10.05 9.02 -17.23
N MET A 142 -10.80 9.54 -16.26
CA MET A 142 -12.14 9.06 -15.91
C MET A 142 -13.17 9.44 -16.95
N ASP A 143 -13.07 10.67 -17.49
CA ASP A 143 -13.94 11.15 -18.54
C ASP A 143 -13.29 12.33 -19.30
N THR A 144 -13.79 12.56 -20.51
CA THR A 144 -13.35 13.65 -21.38
C THR A 144 -14.55 14.50 -21.74
N ILE A 145 -14.51 15.80 -21.41
CA ILE A 145 -15.57 16.78 -21.66
C ILE A 145 -15.12 17.73 -22.77
N ALA A 146 -16.01 18.05 -23.67
CA ALA A 146 -15.79 19.07 -24.71
C ALA A 146 -17.02 19.98 -24.86
N SER A 147 -16.81 21.23 -25.24
CA SER A 147 -17.92 22.18 -25.42
C SER A 147 -18.84 21.80 -26.59
N ASN A 148 -18.33 21.01 -27.53
CA ASN A 148 -19.14 20.44 -28.61
C ASN A 148 -19.74 19.06 -28.27
N ASP A 149 -19.66 18.59 -27.02
CA ASP A 149 -20.39 17.41 -26.57
C ASP A 149 -21.87 17.74 -26.47
N GLN A 150 -22.71 16.88 -27.03
CA GLN A 150 -24.17 17.02 -26.93
C GLN A 150 -24.72 16.50 -25.57
N ARG A 151 -23.88 16.57 -24.54
CA ARG A 151 -24.32 16.19 -23.17
C ARG A 151 -25.19 17.31 -22.61
N LYS A 152 -26.39 16.95 -22.16
CA LYS A 152 -27.31 17.82 -21.42
C LYS A 152 -27.03 17.71 -19.93
#